data_1109b5653026ea24cbce3f43dadde301
#
_entry.id   1109b5653026ea24cbce3f43dadde301
#
_cell.length_a   1.000
_cell.length_b   1.000
_cell.length_c   1.000
_cell.angle_alpha   90.00
_cell.angle_beta   90.00
_cell.angle_gamma   90.00
#
_symmetry.space_group_name_H-M   'P 1'
#
loop_
_entity.id
_entity.type
_entity.pdbx_description
1 polymer ?
#
loop_
_entity_poly.entity_id
_entity_poly.type
_entity_poly.pdbx_seq_one_letter_code
_entity_poly.pdbx_strand_id
1 'polypeptide(L)'
;LSDWSSDVCSSDLAGSHWLPPKHIADFAREMLGINGNVGATYNKFDASWSVDFNQSNISAAKKTEWSTDRKTAAQILNAALNHKQATVYDKHDDGTTTVNAEATAEANEKVDNLKRAWADWIWHDDNRRVELSRLYNDTFNTDAPTVFDGQHLTLAGKVDDDVLRLRPHQNDGIWRITQSDSTLLDHVVGAGKTFTMIGGAMELRRMGKSNKPMFVVPNHLVGQWAADFIKLYPSANIL
;
A
#
# COMPACT_ATOMS: atom_id res chain seq x y z
N LEU A 1 -9.25 4.87 -16.15
CA LEU A 1 -8.71 3.52 -16.13
C LEU A 1 -7.19 3.67 -16.16
N SER A 2 -6.58 3.82 -14.99
CA SER A 2 -5.13 3.83 -14.84
C SER A 2 -4.60 2.46 -15.26
N ASP A 3 -3.56 2.50 -16.07
CA ASP A 3 -2.83 1.36 -16.59
C ASP A 3 -2.17 0.59 -15.42
N TRP A 4 -2.83 -0.45 -14.95
CA TRP A 4 -2.39 -1.32 -13.86
C TRP A 4 -1.41 -2.41 -14.32
N SER A 5 -0.90 -2.29 -15.57
CA SER A 5 -0.18 -3.38 -16.24
C SER A 5 1.34 -3.38 -16.02
N SER A 6 1.94 -2.46 -15.30
CA SER A 6 3.40 -2.37 -15.25
C SER A 6 4.08 -2.53 -13.89
N ASP A 7 3.34 -2.48 -12.77
CA ASP A 7 3.93 -2.71 -11.46
C ASP A 7 3.17 -3.82 -10.73
N VAL A 8 3.83 -4.97 -10.50
CA VAL A 8 3.36 -5.99 -9.58
C VAL A 8 3.24 -5.32 -8.21
N CYS A 9 2.03 -4.85 -7.91
CA CYS A 9 1.75 -4.24 -6.63
C CYS A 9 1.98 -5.31 -5.55
N SER A 10 2.59 -4.95 -4.43
CA SER A 10 2.81 -5.87 -3.31
C SER A 10 1.53 -6.55 -2.78
N SER A 11 0.35 -6.05 -3.20
CA SER A 11 -0.96 -6.63 -2.90
C SER A 11 -1.30 -7.89 -3.71
N ASP A 12 -0.64 -8.14 -4.85
CA ASP A 12 -0.98 -9.20 -5.81
C ASP A 12 -0.09 -10.45 -5.67
N LEU A 13 0.74 -10.47 -4.65
CA LEU A 13 1.65 -11.58 -4.39
C LEU A 13 0.89 -12.88 -4.11
N ALA A 14 1.47 -13.98 -4.52
CA ALA A 14 0.96 -15.31 -4.18
C ALA A 14 0.76 -15.40 -2.66
N GLY A 15 -0.44 -15.81 -2.23
CA GLY A 15 -0.75 -15.92 -0.81
C GLY A 15 -1.11 -14.61 -0.09
N SER A 16 -1.40 -13.52 -0.80
CA SER A 16 -1.99 -12.34 -0.18
C SER A 16 -3.27 -12.68 0.57
N HIS A 17 -3.43 -12.13 1.77
CA HIS A 17 -4.50 -12.50 2.73
C HIS A 17 -5.93 -12.16 2.26
N TRP A 18 -6.06 -11.22 1.35
CA TRP A 18 -7.35 -10.77 0.81
C TRP A 18 -7.88 -11.65 -0.32
N LEU A 19 -7.03 -12.52 -0.87
CA LEU A 19 -7.40 -13.40 -1.98
C LEU A 19 -8.43 -14.45 -1.53
N PRO A 20 -9.49 -14.69 -2.32
CA PRO A 20 -10.42 -15.76 -2.04
C PRO A 20 -9.73 -17.15 -2.13
N PRO A 21 -9.98 -18.05 -1.18
CA PRO A 21 -9.40 -19.41 -1.17
C PRO A 21 -9.58 -20.18 -2.47
N LYS A 22 -10.69 -19.93 -3.20
CA LYS A 22 -10.97 -20.57 -4.48
C LYS A 22 -9.87 -20.33 -5.52
N HIS A 23 -9.34 -19.10 -5.61
CA HIS A 23 -8.30 -18.77 -6.59
C HIS A 23 -6.96 -19.43 -6.26
N ILE A 24 -6.65 -19.59 -4.97
CA ILE A 24 -5.48 -20.36 -4.53
C ILE A 24 -5.65 -21.84 -4.89
N ALA A 25 -6.85 -22.40 -4.67
CA ALA A 25 -7.15 -23.79 -5.01
C ALA A 25 -7.13 -24.02 -6.53
N ASP A 26 -7.69 -23.10 -7.32
CA ASP A 26 -7.71 -23.18 -8.78
C ASP A 26 -6.30 -23.06 -9.36
N PHE A 27 -5.48 -22.15 -8.85
CA PHE A 27 -4.07 -22.04 -9.23
C PHE A 27 -3.32 -23.36 -8.93
N ALA A 28 -3.47 -23.89 -7.72
CA ALA A 28 -2.81 -25.15 -7.35
C ALA A 28 -3.26 -26.31 -8.25
N ARG A 29 -4.55 -26.38 -8.58
CA ARG A 29 -5.10 -27.40 -9.48
C ARG A 29 -4.49 -27.30 -10.88
N GLU A 30 -4.44 -26.11 -11.44
CA GLU A 30 -3.95 -25.88 -12.80
C GLU A 30 -2.43 -26.07 -12.90
N MET A 31 -1.66 -25.44 -12.01
CA MET A 31 -0.20 -25.51 -12.06
C MET A 31 0.34 -26.90 -11.76
N LEU A 32 -0.23 -27.59 -10.81
CA LEU A 32 0.19 -28.97 -10.45
C LEU A 32 -0.52 -30.05 -11.25
N GLY A 33 -1.46 -29.69 -12.14
CA GLY A 33 -2.22 -30.64 -12.93
C GLY A 33 -2.97 -31.68 -12.06
N ILE A 34 -3.64 -31.20 -11.00
CA ILE A 34 -4.29 -32.08 -10.02
C ILE A 34 -5.64 -32.52 -10.53
N ASN A 35 -5.82 -33.82 -10.66
CA ASN A 35 -7.11 -34.43 -10.96
C ASN A 35 -7.85 -34.76 -9.66
N GLY A 36 -8.70 -33.82 -9.19
CA GLY A 36 -9.45 -34.01 -7.97
C GLY A 36 -9.76 -32.75 -7.20
N ASN A 37 -10.26 -32.90 -5.98
CA ASN A 37 -10.55 -31.75 -5.11
C ASN A 37 -9.26 -31.16 -4.56
N VAL A 38 -9.20 -29.83 -4.60
CA VAL A 38 -8.16 -29.02 -3.97
C VAL A 38 -8.86 -28.05 -3.04
N GLY A 39 -8.49 -28.08 -1.76
CA GLY A 39 -8.92 -27.12 -0.75
C GLY A 39 -7.83 -26.11 -0.48
N ALA A 40 -8.19 -24.86 -0.24
CA ALA A 40 -7.27 -23.85 0.26
C ALA A 40 -7.89 -23.15 1.47
N THR A 41 -7.10 -22.93 2.49
CA THR A 41 -7.55 -22.31 3.75
C THR A 41 -6.53 -21.30 4.21
N TYR A 42 -7.00 -20.10 4.58
CA TYR A 42 -6.16 -19.07 5.20
C TYR A 42 -6.37 -19.06 6.71
N ASN A 43 -5.32 -19.26 7.46
CA ASN A 43 -5.33 -19.17 8.92
C ASN A 43 -4.98 -17.74 9.35
N LYS A 44 -5.95 -17.06 9.96
CA LYS A 44 -5.78 -15.66 10.40
C LYS A 44 -4.87 -15.49 11.63
N PHE A 45 -4.64 -16.56 12.40
CA PHE A 45 -3.84 -16.47 13.63
C PHE A 45 -2.34 -16.41 13.36
N ASP A 46 -1.87 -17.18 12.39
CA ASP A 46 -0.46 -17.25 12.01
C ASP A 46 -0.19 -16.67 10.61
N ALA A 47 -1.23 -16.06 10.01
CA ALA A 47 -1.18 -15.45 8.69
C ALA A 47 -0.63 -16.40 7.61
N SER A 48 -1.04 -17.68 7.64
CA SER A 48 -0.54 -18.71 6.74
C SER A 48 -1.62 -19.33 5.88
N TRP A 49 -1.22 -19.73 4.69
CA TRP A 49 -2.03 -20.52 3.77
C TRP A 49 -1.71 -22.01 3.92
N SER A 50 -2.76 -22.83 3.87
CA SER A 50 -2.66 -24.29 3.74
C SER A 50 -3.45 -24.70 2.50
N VAL A 51 -2.84 -25.56 1.68
CA VAL A 51 -3.50 -26.13 0.50
C VAL A 51 -3.53 -27.64 0.66
N ASP A 52 -4.75 -28.19 0.67
CA ASP A 52 -5.01 -29.59 0.89
C ASP A 52 -5.39 -30.28 -0.42
N PHE A 53 -4.61 -31.26 -0.83
CA PHE A 53 -4.87 -32.13 -1.96
C PHE A 53 -4.14 -33.48 -1.83
N ASN A 54 -4.61 -34.44 -2.54
CA ASN A 54 -3.92 -35.74 -2.58
C ASN A 54 -2.75 -35.69 -3.57
N GLN A 55 -1.52 -35.82 -3.08
CA GLN A 55 -0.30 -35.79 -3.87
C GLN A 55 -0.24 -36.89 -4.96
N SER A 56 -0.97 -37.99 -4.83
CA SER A 56 -1.06 -38.99 -5.87
C SER A 56 -1.83 -38.53 -7.11
N ASN A 57 -2.61 -37.47 -6.99
CA ASN A 57 -3.40 -36.87 -8.07
C ASN A 57 -2.62 -35.83 -8.92
N ILE A 58 -1.38 -35.55 -8.56
CA ILE A 58 -0.50 -34.68 -9.37
C ILE A 58 -0.05 -35.45 -10.61
N SER A 59 -0.17 -34.87 -11.79
CA SER A 59 0.35 -35.46 -13.02
C SER A 59 1.87 -35.70 -12.95
N ALA A 60 2.37 -36.81 -13.51
CA ALA A 60 3.77 -37.17 -13.42
C ALA A 60 4.69 -36.04 -14.01
N ALA A 61 4.30 -35.45 -15.14
CA ALA A 61 5.04 -34.33 -15.75
C ALA A 61 5.14 -33.13 -14.82
N LYS A 62 4.03 -32.73 -14.19
CA LYS A 62 3.99 -31.59 -13.27
C LYS A 62 4.69 -31.88 -11.94
N LYS A 63 4.70 -33.13 -11.51
CA LYS A 63 5.47 -33.54 -10.35
C LYS A 63 6.97 -33.35 -10.58
N THR A 64 7.50 -33.69 -11.74
CA THR A 64 8.90 -33.46 -12.10
C THR A 64 9.20 -31.96 -12.26
N GLU A 65 8.28 -31.20 -12.84
CA GLU A 65 8.43 -29.76 -13.07
C GLU A 65 8.52 -28.97 -11.75
N TRP A 66 7.65 -29.29 -10.77
CA TRP A 66 7.45 -28.49 -9.54
C TRP A 66 7.98 -29.15 -8.26
N SER A 67 8.69 -30.26 -8.33
CA SER A 67 9.37 -30.86 -7.18
C SER A 67 10.88 -30.93 -7.40
N THR A 68 11.60 -31.20 -6.33
CA THR A 68 13.00 -31.62 -6.34
C THR A 68 13.08 -33.03 -5.70
N ASP A 69 14.26 -33.64 -5.72
CA ASP A 69 14.48 -34.94 -5.05
C ASP A 69 14.21 -34.88 -3.54
N ARG A 70 14.31 -33.69 -2.96
CA ARG A 70 14.24 -33.47 -1.50
C ARG A 70 12.99 -32.71 -1.04
N LYS A 71 12.27 -32.03 -1.96
CA LYS A 71 11.05 -31.26 -1.66
C LYS A 71 9.95 -31.62 -2.63
N THR A 72 8.78 -31.93 -2.08
CA THR A 72 7.59 -32.22 -2.89
C THR A 72 6.98 -30.95 -3.46
N ALA A 73 6.22 -31.05 -4.55
CA ALA A 73 5.50 -29.93 -5.17
C ALA A 73 4.56 -29.22 -4.16
N ALA A 74 3.93 -29.97 -3.23
CA ALA A 74 3.13 -29.40 -2.17
C ALA A 74 3.94 -28.54 -1.19
N GLN A 75 5.15 -28.96 -0.84
CA GLN A 75 6.04 -28.18 0.04
C GLN A 75 6.52 -26.92 -0.63
N ILE A 76 6.83 -26.97 -1.93
CA ILE A 76 7.25 -25.82 -2.75
C ILE A 76 6.09 -24.83 -2.90
N LEU A 77 4.89 -25.30 -3.23
CA LEU A 77 3.69 -24.45 -3.29
C LEU A 77 3.42 -23.78 -1.94
N ASN A 78 3.50 -24.54 -0.85
CA ASN A 78 3.28 -23.99 0.49
C ASN A 78 4.33 -22.94 0.87
N ALA A 79 5.59 -23.13 0.49
CA ALA A 79 6.64 -22.14 0.67
C ALA A 79 6.38 -20.86 -0.16
N ALA A 80 5.92 -21.00 -1.40
CA ALA A 80 5.59 -19.88 -2.27
C ALA A 80 4.45 -19.02 -1.73
N LEU A 81 3.36 -19.66 -1.28
CA LEU A 81 2.17 -18.99 -0.73
C LEU A 81 2.45 -18.30 0.62
N ASN A 82 3.36 -18.82 1.39
CA ASN A 82 3.69 -18.29 2.72
C ASN A 82 4.98 -17.45 2.74
N HIS A 83 5.54 -17.13 1.60
CA HIS A 83 6.79 -16.36 1.45
C HIS A 83 7.95 -16.93 2.27
N LYS A 84 7.99 -18.25 2.45
CA LYS A 84 9.02 -18.97 3.19
C LYS A 84 10.07 -19.55 2.24
N GLN A 85 11.29 -19.70 2.75
CA GLN A 85 12.32 -20.44 2.03
C GLN A 85 12.09 -21.95 2.14
N ALA A 86 12.30 -22.67 1.06
CA ALA A 86 12.24 -24.13 1.02
C ALA A 86 13.59 -24.74 1.45
N THR A 87 13.97 -24.55 2.70
CA THR A 87 15.25 -25.03 3.24
C THR A 87 15.28 -26.56 3.28
N VAL A 88 16.38 -27.13 2.79
CA VAL A 88 16.65 -28.60 2.83
C VAL A 88 17.74 -28.88 3.83
N TYR A 89 17.50 -29.90 4.67
CA TYR A 89 18.44 -30.34 5.71
C TYR A 89 18.94 -31.73 5.43
N ASP A 90 20.24 -31.93 5.58
CA ASP A 90 20.87 -33.25 5.66
C ASP A 90 20.90 -33.70 7.10
N LYS A 91 20.53 -34.97 7.33
CA LYS A 91 20.59 -35.61 8.66
C LYS A 91 21.88 -36.43 8.73
N HIS A 92 22.60 -36.24 9.79
CA HIS A 92 23.80 -37.02 10.10
C HIS A 92 23.48 -38.15 11.08
N ASP A 93 24.34 -39.18 11.13
CA ASP A 93 24.18 -40.34 12.00
C ASP A 93 24.25 -39.99 13.50
N ASP A 94 24.83 -38.85 13.83
CA ASP A 94 24.90 -38.30 15.19
C ASP A 94 23.61 -37.56 15.63
N GLY A 95 22.58 -37.54 14.77
CA GLY A 95 21.33 -36.86 15.02
C GLY A 95 21.36 -35.34 14.73
N THR A 96 22.49 -34.78 14.31
CA THR A 96 22.60 -33.38 13.91
C THR A 96 22.03 -33.18 12.51
N THR A 97 21.60 -31.92 12.25
CA THR A 97 21.11 -31.52 10.92
C THR A 97 21.89 -30.34 10.40
N THR A 98 22.35 -30.41 9.18
CA THR A 98 22.99 -29.27 8.48
C THR A 98 22.21 -28.85 7.25
N VAL A 99 22.25 -27.55 6.92
CA VAL A 99 21.58 -27.04 5.72
C VAL A 99 22.36 -27.49 4.49
N ASN A 100 21.67 -28.15 3.57
CA ASN A 100 22.21 -28.46 2.24
C ASN A 100 22.00 -27.23 1.33
N ALA A 101 23.06 -26.50 1.05
CA ALA A 101 22.99 -25.23 0.30
C ALA A 101 22.54 -25.45 -1.16
N GLU A 102 23.02 -26.51 -1.82
CA GLU A 102 22.70 -26.81 -3.23
C GLU A 102 21.23 -27.22 -3.38
N ALA A 103 20.78 -28.18 -2.62
CA ALA A 103 19.38 -28.62 -2.64
C ALA A 103 18.40 -27.52 -2.16
N THR A 104 18.85 -26.63 -1.29
CA THR A 104 18.07 -25.46 -0.85
C THR A 104 17.97 -24.43 -1.99
N ALA A 105 19.06 -24.17 -2.72
CA ALA A 105 19.04 -23.26 -3.88
C ALA A 105 18.10 -23.77 -4.97
N GLU A 106 18.18 -25.05 -5.32
CA GLU A 106 17.29 -25.71 -6.28
C GLU A 106 15.82 -25.59 -5.88
N ALA A 107 15.49 -25.89 -4.61
CA ALA A 107 14.13 -25.79 -4.11
C ALA A 107 13.60 -24.33 -4.14
N ASN A 108 14.42 -23.35 -3.81
CA ASN A 108 14.02 -21.93 -3.86
C ASN A 108 13.87 -21.41 -5.30
N GLU A 109 14.66 -21.90 -6.25
CA GLU A 109 14.42 -21.61 -7.68
C GLU A 109 13.02 -22.07 -8.13
N LYS A 110 12.58 -23.25 -7.70
CA LYS A 110 11.21 -23.74 -7.96
C LYS A 110 10.15 -22.86 -7.28
N VAL A 111 10.41 -22.40 -6.05
CA VAL A 111 9.52 -21.45 -5.33
C VAL A 111 9.37 -20.16 -6.11
N ASP A 112 10.46 -19.59 -6.62
CA ASP A 112 10.44 -18.32 -7.36
C ASP A 112 9.80 -18.49 -8.75
N ASN A 113 9.99 -19.64 -9.40
CA ASN A 113 9.29 -19.98 -10.63
C ASN A 113 7.77 -20.05 -10.41
N LEU A 114 7.34 -20.64 -9.29
CA LEU A 114 5.93 -20.73 -8.94
C LEU A 114 5.32 -19.36 -8.63
N LYS A 115 6.05 -18.48 -7.97
CA LYS A 115 5.62 -17.09 -7.74
C LYS A 115 5.47 -16.31 -9.05
N ARG A 116 6.40 -16.49 -10.00
CA ARG A 116 6.29 -15.90 -11.34
C ARG A 116 5.07 -16.44 -12.10
N ALA A 117 4.87 -17.76 -12.06
CA ALA A 117 3.70 -18.38 -12.67
C ALA A 117 2.40 -17.86 -12.05
N TRP A 118 2.36 -17.58 -10.73
CA TRP A 118 1.22 -16.93 -10.09
C TRP A 118 0.96 -15.53 -10.65
N ALA A 119 2.00 -14.70 -10.75
CA ALA A 119 1.86 -13.32 -11.24
C ALA A 119 1.28 -13.26 -12.66
N ASP A 120 1.71 -14.20 -13.52
CA ASP A 120 1.17 -14.31 -14.88
C ASP A 120 -0.27 -14.87 -14.87
N TRP A 121 -0.53 -15.90 -14.04
CA TRP A 121 -1.81 -16.60 -14.02
C TRP A 121 -2.94 -15.77 -13.45
N ILE A 122 -2.69 -15.01 -12.36
CA ILE A 122 -3.76 -14.33 -11.60
C ILE A 122 -4.54 -13.33 -12.46
N TRP A 123 -3.88 -12.65 -13.39
CA TRP A 123 -4.44 -11.63 -14.25
C TRP A 123 -4.75 -12.08 -15.68
N HIS A 124 -4.41 -13.30 -16.05
CA HIS A 124 -4.59 -13.80 -17.41
C HIS A 124 -6.06 -14.00 -17.80
N ASP A 125 -6.91 -14.40 -16.87
CA ASP A 125 -8.34 -14.60 -17.09
C ASP A 125 -9.11 -13.31 -16.81
N ASP A 126 -9.89 -12.83 -17.80
CA ASP A 126 -10.64 -11.57 -17.70
C ASP A 126 -11.72 -11.58 -16.62
N ASN A 127 -12.40 -12.71 -16.40
CA ASN A 127 -13.44 -12.81 -15.36
C ASN A 127 -12.82 -12.73 -13.96
N ARG A 128 -11.71 -13.43 -13.76
CA ARG A 128 -10.95 -13.41 -12.51
C ARG A 128 -10.41 -12.02 -12.24
N ARG A 129 -9.87 -11.35 -13.27
CA ARG A 129 -9.38 -9.98 -13.18
C ARG A 129 -10.48 -9.01 -12.74
N VAL A 130 -11.66 -9.05 -13.35
CA VAL A 130 -12.80 -8.20 -12.98
C VAL A 130 -13.27 -8.48 -11.55
N GLU A 131 -13.38 -9.75 -11.18
CA GLU A 131 -13.80 -10.16 -9.84
C GLU A 131 -12.81 -9.67 -8.76
N LEU A 132 -11.51 -9.91 -8.96
CA LEU A 132 -10.48 -9.54 -7.99
C LEU A 132 -10.30 -8.03 -7.90
N SER A 133 -10.33 -7.30 -9.01
CA SER A 133 -10.26 -5.84 -9.02
C SER A 133 -11.44 -5.23 -8.25
N ARG A 134 -12.65 -5.76 -8.44
CA ARG A 134 -13.82 -5.31 -7.69
C ARG A 134 -13.67 -5.61 -6.20
N LEU A 135 -13.31 -6.85 -5.85
CA LEU A 135 -13.12 -7.25 -4.45
C LEU A 135 -12.07 -6.39 -3.74
N TYR A 136 -10.95 -6.11 -4.41
CA TYR A 136 -9.89 -5.26 -3.87
C TYR A 136 -10.39 -3.84 -3.65
N ASN A 137 -11.04 -3.25 -4.65
CA ASN A 137 -11.58 -1.90 -4.56
C ASN A 137 -12.66 -1.78 -3.46
N ASP A 138 -13.56 -2.75 -3.37
CA ASP A 138 -14.61 -2.77 -2.35
C ASP A 138 -14.05 -2.96 -0.93
N THR A 139 -12.87 -3.55 -0.79
CA THR A 139 -12.24 -3.81 0.50
C THR A 139 -11.28 -2.71 0.94
N PHE A 140 -10.46 -2.18 0.02
CA PHE A 140 -9.33 -1.31 0.35
C PHE A 140 -9.46 0.11 -0.21
N ASN A 141 -10.26 0.32 -1.26
CA ASN A 141 -10.42 1.61 -1.93
C ASN A 141 -11.81 2.23 -1.70
N THR A 142 -12.48 1.87 -0.61
CA THR A 142 -13.80 2.41 -0.24
C THR A 142 -13.74 3.83 0.31
N ASP A 143 -12.58 4.25 0.80
CA ASP A 143 -12.40 5.59 1.34
C ASP A 143 -12.07 6.56 0.20
N ALA A 144 -13.06 7.34 -0.23
CA ALA A 144 -12.80 8.47 -1.11
C ALA A 144 -12.06 9.57 -0.30
N PRO A 145 -10.85 9.97 -0.70
CA PRO A 145 -10.16 11.06 -0.02
C PRO A 145 -11.02 12.32 -0.11
N THR A 146 -11.24 12.97 1.03
CA THR A 146 -11.97 14.25 1.07
C THR A 146 -11.19 15.29 0.28
N VAL A 147 -11.77 15.81 -0.78
CA VAL A 147 -11.20 16.91 -1.57
C VAL A 147 -11.63 18.22 -0.93
N PHE A 148 -10.66 19.03 -0.55
CA PHE A 148 -10.91 20.36 -0.01
C PHE A 148 -10.72 21.38 -1.15
N ASP A 149 -11.81 22.01 -1.60
CA ASP A 149 -11.79 23.08 -2.58
C ASP A 149 -11.94 24.44 -1.90
N GLY A 150 -10.86 25.20 -1.87
CA GLY A 150 -10.79 26.52 -1.25
C GLY A 150 -11.07 27.69 -2.20
N GLN A 151 -11.54 27.46 -3.43
CA GLN A 151 -11.78 28.53 -4.43
C GLN A 151 -12.80 29.57 -3.98
N HIS A 152 -13.74 29.17 -3.11
CA HIS A 152 -14.79 30.04 -2.58
C HIS A 152 -14.30 31.01 -1.47
N LEU A 153 -13.06 30.84 -0.97
CA LEU A 153 -12.53 31.64 0.12
C LEU A 153 -12.20 33.07 -0.35
N THR A 154 -12.75 34.06 0.34
CA THR A 154 -12.48 35.48 0.08
C THR A 154 -11.37 36.08 0.95
N LEU A 155 -10.97 35.38 2.02
CA LEU A 155 -9.88 35.75 2.96
C LEU A 155 -9.93 37.22 3.37
N ALA A 156 -10.99 37.59 4.06
CA ALA A 156 -11.21 39.00 4.46
C ALA A 156 -10.02 39.63 5.19
N GLY A 157 -9.62 40.83 4.76
CA GLY A 157 -8.46 41.56 5.29
C GLY A 157 -7.11 41.16 4.71
N LYS A 158 -7.06 40.17 3.82
CA LYS A 158 -5.88 39.89 3.00
C LYS A 158 -5.63 41.02 2.03
N VAL A 159 -4.35 41.28 1.73
CA VAL A 159 -3.96 42.21 0.64
C VAL A 159 -4.58 41.77 -0.69
N ASP A 160 -4.84 42.73 -1.58
CA ASP A 160 -5.45 42.47 -2.89
C ASP A 160 -4.66 41.43 -3.70
N ASP A 161 -5.38 40.65 -4.52
CA ASP A 161 -4.79 39.62 -5.36
C ASP A 161 -3.78 40.15 -6.40
N ASP A 162 -3.92 41.41 -6.81
CA ASP A 162 -2.97 42.05 -7.71
C ASP A 162 -1.60 42.29 -7.04
N VAL A 163 -1.56 42.36 -5.71
CA VAL A 163 -0.33 42.51 -4.92
C VAL A 163 0.23 41.16 -4.51
N LEU A 164 -0.62 40.29 -3.97
CA LEU A 164 -0.24 38.93 -3.56
C LEU A 164 -1.39 37.97 -3.72
N ARG A 165 -1.31 37.13 -4.75
CA ARG A 165 -2.26 36.10 -5.03
C ARG A 165 -1.81 34.78 -4.44
N LEU A 166 -2.68 34.11 -3.69
CA LEU A 166 -2.44 32.76 -3.23
C LEU A 166 -2.67 31.76 -4.37
N ARG A 167 -1.90 30.69 -4.37
CA ARG A 167 -2.06 29.59 -5.35
C ARG A 167 -3.27 28.71 -4.97
N PRO A 168 -3.92 28.00 -5.91
CA PRO A 168 -5.07 27.15 -5.61
C PRO A 168 -4.82 26.19 -4.44
N HIS A 169 -3.71 25.44 -4.44
CA HIS A 169 -3.39 24.50 -3.36
C HIS A 169 -3.22 25.16 -1.97
N GLN A 170 -2.91 26.46 -1.92
CA GLN A 170 -2.85 27.20 -0.65
C GLN A 170 -4.26 27.48 -0.13
N ASN A 171 -5.20 27.86 -1.00
CA ASN A 171 -6.60 28.02 -0.65
C ASN A 171 -7.22 26.71 -0.20
N ASP A 172 -6.91 25.59 -0.89
CA ASP A 172 -7.37 24.27 -0.51
C ASP A 172 -6.85 23.87 0.88
N GLY A 173 -5.56 24.18 1.14
CA GLY A 173 -4.94 23.97 2.46
C GLY A 173 -5.57 24.83 3.55
N ILE A 174 -5.91 26.10 3.26
CA ILE A 174 -6.63 26.99 4.18
C ILE A 174 -8.02 26.41 4.48
N TRP A 175 -8.75 25.99 3.46
CA TRP A 175 -10.07 25.39 3.64
C TRP A 175 -9.98 24.14 4.51
N ARG A 176 -9.03 23.26 4.24
CA ARG A 176 -8.78 22.07 5.05
C ARG A 176 -8.53 22.41 6.53
N ILE A 177 -7.71 23.43 6.81
CA ILE A 177 -7.45 23.89 8.19
C ILE A 177 -8.73 24.30 8.90
N THR A 178 -9.68 24.91 8.21
CA THR A 178 -10.95 25.36 8.80
C THR A 178 -11.95 24.23 9.06
N GLN A 179 -11.81 23.12 8.34
CA GLN A 179 -12.74 21.97 8.42
C GLN A 179 -12.25 20.85 9.31
N SER A 180 -10.97 20.85 9.70
CA SER A 180 -10.36 19.75 10.47
C SER A 180 -9.88 20.26 11.83
N ASP A 181 -9.95 19.41 12.86
CA ASP A 181 -9.40 19.74 14.18
C ASP A 181 -7.87 19.82 14.17
N SER A 182 -7.23 19.05 13.28
CA SER A 182 -5.79 19.08 13.05
C SER A 182 -5.49 18.88 11.56
N THR A 183 -4.44 19.52 11.06
CA THR A 183 -4.05 19.43 9.66
C THR A 183 -2.53 19.33 9.53
N LEU A 184 -2.06 18.33 8.79
CA LEU A 184 -0.68 18.24 8.33
C LEU A 184 -0.58 18.83 6.91
N LEU A 185 0.28 19.85 6.73
CA LEU A 185 0.60 20.44 5.43
C LEU A 185 1.90 19.82 4.90
N ASP A 186 1.78 18.70 4.21
CA ASP A 186 2.90 17.97 3.58
C ASP A 186 3.16 18.49 2.16
N HIS A 187 3.33 19.79 2.04
CA HIS A 187 3.71 20.43 0.78
C HIS A 187 5.24 20.48 0.64
N VAL A 188 5.72 20.42 -0.61
CA VAL A 188 7.16 20.55 -0.92
C VAL A 188 7.72 21.90 -0.40
N VAL A 189 9.03 21.99 -0.25
CA VAL A 189 9.70 23.22 0.13
C VAL A 189 9.45 24.29 -0.95
N GLY A 190 9.14 25.52 -0.52
CA GLY A 190 8.81 26.63 -1.44
C GLY A 190 7.35 26.67 -1.92
N ALA A 191 6.49 25.75 -1.53
CA ALA A 191 5.06 25.78 -1.86
C ALA A 191 4.25 26.87 -1.15
N GLY A 192 4.86 27.62 -0.24
CA GLY A 192 4.21 28.73 0.49
C GLY A 192 3.40 28.29 1.70
N LYS A 193 3.83 27.24 2.41
CA LYS A 193 3.19 26.76 3.64
C LYS A 193 2.92 27.87 4.67
N THR A 194 3.85 28.82 4.82
CA THR A 194 3.71 29.96 5.73
C THR A 194 2.45 30.76 5.44
N PHE A 195 2.21 31.13 4.18
CA PHE A 195 0.99 31.86 3.79
C PHE A 195 -0.28 31.00 3.98
N THR A 196 -0.21 29.70 3.73
CA THR A 196 -1.33 28.80 3.99
C THR A 196 -1.69 28.75 5.47
N MET A 197 -0.69 28.65 6.36
CA MET A 197 -0.92 28.65 7.81
C MET A 197 -1.43 29.99 8.32
N ILE A 198 -0.88 31.12 7.83
CA ILE A 198 -1.36 32.46 8.18
C ILE A 198 -2.80 32.66 7.72
N GLY A 199 -3.12 32.32 6.48
CA GLY A 199 -4.47 32.41 5.93
C GLY A 199 -5.46 31.55 6.71
N GLY A 200 -5.10 30.30 7.03
CA GLY A 200 -5.90 29.40 7.85
C GLY A 200 -6.19 29.94 9.25
N ALA A 201 -5.17 30.49 9.91
CA ALA A 201 -5.32 31.08 11.23
C ALA A 201 -6.25 32.33 11.24
N MET A 202 -6.11 33.18 10.22
CA MET A 202 -6.96 34.36 10.06
C MET A 202 -8.40 33.98 9.72
N GLU A 203 -8.59 32.93 8.93
CA GLU A 203 -9.93 32.42 8.61
C GLU A 203 -10.59 31.77 9.82
N LEU A 204 -9.86 30.98 10.63
CA LEU A 204 -10.34 30.46 11.91
C LEU A 204 -10.75 31.58 12.88
N ARG A 205 -9.98 32.70 12.89
CA ARG A 205 -10.33 33.87 13.67
C ARG A 205 -11.60 34.55 13.15
N ARG A 206 -11.73 34.73 11.85
CA ARG A 206 -12.93 35.31 11.22
C ARG A 206 -14.18 34.46 11.52
N MET A 207 -14.04 33.14 11.53
CA MET A 207 -15.11 32.22 11.87
C MET A 207 -15.44 32.13 13.38
N GLY A 208 -14.67 32.85 14.23
CA GLY A 208 -14.84 32.80 15.68
C GLY A 208 -14.35 31.51 16.35
N LYS A 209 -13.69 30.60 15.59
CA LYS A 209 -13.13 29.36 16.12
C LYS A 209 -11.85 29.57 16.93
N SER A 210 -11.11 30.67 16.68
CA SER A 210 -9.90 31.03 17.40
C SER A 210 -9.81 32.53 17.61
N ASN A 211 -9.59 32.97 18.86
CA ASN A 211 -9.46 34.40 19.16
C ASN A 211 -8.02 34.91 19.04
N LYS A 212 -7.05 34.08 19.42
CA LYS A 212 -5.60 34.40 19.42
C LYS A 212 -4.80 33.23 18.85
N PRO A 213 -4.69 33.10 17.53
CA PRO A 213 -3.86 32.08 16.92
C PRO A 213 -2.39 32.27 17.34
N MET A 214 -1.72 31.19 17.69
CA MET A 214 -0.31 31.20 18.06
C MET A 214 0.49 30.37 17.04
N PHE A 215 1.61 30.92 16.59
CA PHE A 215 2.55 30.24 15.71
C PHE A 215 3.81 29.89 16.49
N VAL A 216 4.16 28.60 16.47
CA VAL A 216 5.41 28.11 17.06
C VAL A 216 6.38 27.81 15.93
N VAL A 217 7.46 28.56 15.88
CA VAL A 217 8.45 28.46 14.80
C VAL A 217 9.88 28.50 15.38
N PRO A 218 10.86 27.95 14.66
CA PRO A 218 12.26 28.07 15.06
C PRO A 218 12.67 29.55 15.22
N ASN A 219 13.48 29.86 16.23
CA ASN A 219 13.84 31.25 16.60
C ASN A 219 14.36 32.08 15.44
N HIS A 220 15.18 31.50 14.56
CA HIS A 220 15.73 32.20 13.39
C HIS A 220 14.70 32.55 12.32
N LEU A 221 13.49 32.00 12.35
CA LEU A 221 12.41 32.27 11.40
C LEU A 221 11.35 33.25 11.92
N VAL A 222 11.40 33.67 13.20
CA VAL A 222 10.37 34.54 13.79
C VAL A 222 10.24 35.84 13.00
N GLY A 223 11.36 36.50 12.68
CA GLY A 223 11.36 37.76 11.92
C GLY A 223 10.80 37.62 10.51
N GLN A 224 11.12 36.51 9.83
CA GLN A 224 10.57 36.19 8.51
C GLN A 224 9.05 35.96 8.59
N TRP A 225 8.59 35.19 9.58
CA TRP A 225 7.15 34.93 9.77
C TRP A 225 6.37 36.21 10.05
N ALA A 226 6.90 37.09 10.88
CA ALA A 226 6.28 38.41 11.14
C ALA A 226 6.18 39.23 9.86
N ALA A 227 7.25 39.29 9.06
CA ALA A 227 7.25 39.99 7.78
C ALA A 227 6.25 39.39 6.78
N ASP A 228 6.21 38.08 6.64
CA ASP A 228 5.26 37.36 5.77
C ASP A 228 3.81 37.59 6.23
N PHE A 229 3.59 37.63 7.54
CA PHE A 229 2.27 37.91 8.10
C PHE A 229 1.77 39.28 7.70
N ILE A 230 2.56 40.34 7.95
CA ILE A 230 2.22 41.75 7.58
C ILE A 230 2.09 41.91 6.07
N LYS A 231 2.89 41.17 5.30
CA LYS A 231 2.78 41.16 3.84
C LYS A 231 1.44 40.63 3.36
N LEU A 232 0.90 39.58 4.01
CA LEU A 232 -0.39 38.97 3.63
C LEU A 232 -1.58 39.73 4.25
N TYR A 233 -1.44 40.18 5.51
CA TYR A 233 -2.46 40.91 6.28
C TYR A 233 -1.86 42.24 6.88
N PRO A 234 -1.81 43.31 6.09
CA PRO A 234 -1.13 44.57 6.52
C PRO A 234 -1.74 45.23 7.76
N SER A 235 -3.02 45.01 8.01
CA SER A 235 -3.72 45.57 9.18
C SER A 235 -3.71 44.62 10.41
N ALA A 236 -2.98 43.51 10.36
CA ALA A 236 -2.91 42.62 11.50
C ALA A 236 -2.02 43.15 12.62
N ASN A 237 -2.47 42.95 13.86
CA ASN A 237 -1.67 43.26 15.04
C ASN A 237 -0.99 41.98 15.53
N ILE A 238 0.35 41.98 15.52
CA ILE A 238 1.20 40.85 15.90
C ILE A 238 1.83 41.17 17.26
N LEU A 239 1.79 40.23 18.20
CA LEU A 239 2.41 40.35 19.52
C LEU A 239 3.62 39.43 19.62
#